data_5b6e7127914f2c911daee0cb6e68f28d
#
_entry.id   5b6e7127914f2c911daee0cb6e68f28d
#
_cell.length_a   1.000
_cell.length_b   1.000
_cell.length_c   1.000
_cell.angle_alpha   90.00
_cell.angle_beta   90.00
_cell.angle_gamma   90.00
#
_symmetry.space_group_name_H-M   'P 1'
#
loop_
_entity.id
_entity.type
_entity.pdbx_description
1 polymer ?
#
loop_
_entity_poly.entity_id
_entity_poly.type
_entity_poly.pdbx_seq_one_letter_code
_entity_poly.pdbx_strand_id
1 'polypeptide(L)'
;MRLPFRAIARAAPAAAHAPSSQAAAGVSVDAAALARLEVAARDFHFLPRQPVHSVLAGRHASRVRGRGLSFEELRLYLPGDDIRSMDWRVTARTGQPHVRVYTEEKDRPVLLVVDQRINMFFGSRRAMKSVSAAEAAALAAWRVLAEGDRVGGVVLGDDRIEAFAPRRSRDAVQQLLGGIARFNQALRADAPARRAAGQLNAALERTARMARHDCLVIVISDFDGHDTRTRDLMLALATHNDVLTILVHDPFLGQLPGSGQLVVSDGELQVELGLGHAATRRNIAEFADARARSLLDWHRAMGVPLLPLSAAEETAPQLRRLLGRPLQQAPVRQRAGAGR
;
A
#
# COMPACT_ATOMS: atom_id res chain seq x y z
N MET A 1 -20.68 -11.30 19.50
CA MET A 1 -21.18 -12.08 18.33
C MET A 1 -20.81 -11.28 17.07
N ARG A 2 -19.73 -11.68 16.37
CA ARG A 2 -19.16 -10.93 15.22
C ARG A 2 -19.72 -11.56 13.96
N LEU A 3 -20.56 -10.84 13.23
CA LEU A 3 -21.04 -11.24 11.90
C LEU A 3 -20.05 -10.68 10.85
N PRO A 4 -19.39 -11.52 10.05
CA PRO A 4 -18.64 -11.05 8.88
C PRO A 4 -19.63 -10.76 7.75
N PHE A 5 -19.62 -9.56 7.21
CA PHE A 5 -20.54 -9.12 6.16
C PHE A 5 -19.92 -9.24 4.77
N ARG A 6 -20.62 -9.94 3.90
CA ARG A 6 -20.40 -9.94 2.45
C ARG A 6 -21.67 -9.36 1.82
N ALA A 7 -21.60 -8.21 1.19
CA ALA A 7 -22.73 -7.62 0.47
C ALA A 7 -22.71 -8.07 -1.00
N ILE A 8 -23.74 -8.75 -1.45
CA ILE A 8 -23.98 -9.07 -2.87
C ILE A 8 -25.24 -8.31 -3.27
N ALA A 9 -25.08 -7.24 -4.06
CA ALA A 9 -26.21 -6.56 -4.67
C ALA A 9 -26.73 -7.39 -5.84
N ARG A 10 -27.92 -7.94 -5.76
CA ARG A 10 -28.58 -8.63 -6.86
C ARG A 10 -29.45 -7.63 -7.62
N ALA A 11 -29.06 -7.27 -8.84
CA ALA A 11 -29.95 -6.70 -9.83
C ALA A 11 -30.85 -7.83 -10.35
N ALA A 12 -32.10 -7.52 -10.69
CA ALA A 12 -33.07 -8.45 -11.27
C ALA A 12 -32.48 -9.17 -12.49
N PRO A 13 -32.91 -10.40 -12.82
CA PRO A 13 -32.32 -11.19 -13.89
C PRO A 13 -32.57 -10.51 -15.25
N ALA A 14 -31.57 -9.81 -15.75
CA ALA A 14 -31.49 -9.46 -17.16
C ALA A 14 -30.94 -10.68 -17.91
N ALA A 15 -31.56 -10.98 -19.04
CA ALA A 15 -31.23 -12.08 -19.93
C ALA A 15 -29.71 -12.21 -20.15
N ALA A 16 -29.23 -13.44 -20.18
CA ALA A 16 -27.84 -13.81 -20.42
C ALA A 16 -27.34 -13.22 -21.75
N HIS A 17 -26.76 -12.04 -21.69
CA HIS A 17 -25.89 -11.49 -22.73
C HIS A 17 -24.45 -11.77 -22.32
N ALA A 18 -23.67 -12.35 -23.22
CA ALA A 18 -22.22 -12.45 -23.06
C ALA A 18 -21.68 -11.05 -22.71
N PRO A 19 -20.87 -10.88 -21.63
CA PRO A 19 -20.41 -9.57 -21.22
C PRO A 19 -19.56 -8.97 -22.35
N SER A 20 -19.97 -7.79 -22.86
CA SER A 20 -19.14 -6.96 -23.70
C SER A 20 -17.83 -6.63 -22.96
N SER A 21 -16.71 -6.48 -23.67
CA SER A 21 -15.35 -6.26 -23.04
C SER A 21 -15.30 -5.08 -22.08
N GLN A 22 -16.22 -4.12 -22.18
CA GLN A 22 -16.35 -3.00 -21.24
C GLN A 22 -17.02 -3.37 -19.91
N ALA A 23 -17.93 -4.37 -19.88
CA ALA A 23 -18.53 -4.85 -18.63
C ALA A 23 -17.52 -5.63 -17.76
N ALA A 24 -16.47 -6.16 -18.34
CA ALA A 24 -15.37 -6.83 -17.62
C ALA A 24 -14.38 -5.84 -16.98
N ALA A 25 -14.30 -4.62 -17.48
CA ALA A 25 -13.28 -3.62 -17.12
C ALA A 25 -13.33 -3.07 -15.69
N GLY A 26 -14.33 -3.38 -14.89
CA GLY A 26 -14.39 -3.00 -13.47
C GLY A 26 -14.50 -4.21 -12.54
N VAL A 27 -14.76 -5.40 -13.11
CA VAL A 27 -14.96 -6.64 -12.35
C VAL A 27 -13.66 -7.41 -12.17
N SER A 28 -12.84 -7.45 -13.22
CA SER A 28 -11.53 -8.10 -13.22
C SER A 28 -10.52 -7.27 -13.99
N VAL A 29 -9.23 -7.58 -13.79
CA VAL A 29 -8.13 -6.93 -14.48
C VAL A 29 -7.14 -7.97 -15.01
N ASP A 30 -6.56 -7.71 -16.18
CA ASP A 30 -5.50 -8.52 -16.76
C ASP A 30 -4.12 -7.88 -16.62
N ALA A 31 -3.08 -8.66 -16.86
CA ALA A 31 -1.70 -8.20 -16.76
C ALA A 31 -1.36 -7.06 -17.74
N ALA A 32 -1.99 -7.05 -18.93
CA ALA A 32 -1.78 -6.02 -19.94
C ALA A 32 -2.39 -4.67 -19.50
N ALA A 33 -3.57 -4.69 -18.86
CA ALA A 33 -4.18 -3.50 -18.27
C ALA A 33 -3.30 -2.91 -17.17
N LEU A 34 -2.77 -3.75 -16.27
CA LEU A 34 -1.84 -3.34 -15.21
C LEU A 34 -0.52 -2.79 -15.77
N ALA A 35 -0.02 -3.38 -16.86
CA ALA A 35 1.19 -2.90 -17.52
C ALA A 35 1.01 -1.50 -18.13
N ARG A 36 -0.17 -1.17 -18.68
CA ARG A 36 -0.48 0.16 -19.22
C ARG A 36 -0.45 1.29 -18.20
N LEU A 37 -0.57 0.97 -16.90
CA LEU A 37 -0.49 1.96 -15.82
C LEU A 37 0.93 2.52 -15.61
N GLU A 38 1.95 1.98 -16.28
CA GLU A 38 3.32 2.49 -16.21
C GLU A 38 3.42 4.00 -16.51
N VAL A 39 2.68 4.48 -17.50
CA VAL A 39 2.67 5.92 -17.87
C VAL A 39 2.08 6.76 -16.75
N ALA A 40 0.96 6.32 -16.17
CA ALA A 40 0.29 7.02 -15.07
C ALA A 40 1.10 7.00 -13.76
N ALA A 41 2.02 6.05 -13.61
CA ALA A 41 2.87 5.92 -12.43
C ALA A 41 3.97 6.99 -12.32
N ARG A 42 4.24 7.76 -13.38
CA ARG A 42 5.32 8.75 -13.40
C ARG A 42 5.02 10.02 -12.58
N ASP A 43 3.75 10.28 -12.30
CA ASP A 43 3.27 11.57 -11.81
C ASP A 43 3.15 11.67 -10.28
N PHE A 44 3.64 10.72 -9.49
CA PHE A 44 3.58 10.78 -8.02
C PHE A 44 4.76 10.06 -7.36
N HIS A 45 5.02 10.40 -6.07
CA HIS A 45 6.08 9.81 -5.27
C HIS A 45 5.48 9.14 -4.04
N PHE A 46 5.88 7.91 -3.73
CA PHE A 46 5.32 7.16 -2.59
C PHE A 46 5.77 7.67 -1.22
N LEU A 47 6.93 8.25 -1.11
CA LEU A 47 7.38 8.94 0.12
C LEU A 47 8.37 10.03 -0.26
N PRO A 48 8.35 11.20 0.42
CA PRO A 48 9.54 12.03 0.44
C PRO A 48 10.66 11.17 1.00
N ARG A 49 11.85 11.26 0.41
CA ARG A 49 13.08 10.67 0.97
C ARG A 49 13.30 11.28 2.35
N GLN A 50 12.59 10.77 3.37
CA GLN A 50 12.97 11.05 4.75
C GLN A 50 14.17 10.14 5.04
N PRO A 51 15.28 10.70 5.52
CA PRO A 51 16.32 9.87 6.05
C PRO A 51 15.71 9.10 7.21
N VAL A 52 15.60 7.78 7.06
CA VAL A 52 15.21 6.86 8.12
C VAL A 52 16.14 7.16 9.29
N HIS A 53 15.58 7.65 10.38
CA HIS A 53 16.17 7.84 11.70
C HIS A 53 17.68 7.62 11.83
N SER A 54 18.48 8.51 11.25
CA SER A 54 19.88 8.66 11.61
C SER A 54 20.06 9.65 12.78
N VAL A 55 19.07 9.80 13.65
CA VAL A 55 19.20 10.66 14.84
C VAL A 55 19.97 9.97 15.97
N LEU A 56 20.18 8.64 15.88
CA LEU A 56 20.96 7.87 16.85
C LEU A 56 22.28 7.30 16.32
N ALA A 57 22.55 7.40 15.02
CA ALA A 57 23.86 7.10 14.47
C ALA A 57 24.73 8.34 14.60
N GLY A 58 25.35 8.49 15.75
CA GLY A 58 26.46 9.44 15.93
C GLY A 58 27.46 9.26 14.78
N ARG A 59 27.86 10.37 14.17
CA ARG A 59 28.95 10.62 13.21
C ARG A 59 29.99 9.48 13.09
N HIS A 60 29.63 8.39 12.45
CA HIS A 60 30.59 7.42 11.97
C HIS A 60 30.43 7.30 10.46
N ALA A 61 31.33 7.99 9.74
CA ALA A 61 31.53 7.77 8.31
C ALA A 61 31.77 6.28 8.09
N SER A 62 30.84 5.61 7.43
CA SER A 62 30.94 4.20 7.08
C SER A 62 32.16 3.99 6.19
N ARG A 63 33.10 3.14 6.61
CA ARG A 63 34.29 2.74 5.86
C ARG A 63 33.99 1.71 4.77
N VAL A 64 32.80 1.65 4.25
CA VAL A 64 32.45 0.65 3.24
C VAL A 64 32.73 1.19 1.85
N ARG A 65 33.83 0.73 1.22
CA ARG A 65 34.04 0.82 -0.23
C ARG A 65 33.04 -0.13 -0.91
N GLY A 66 31.90 0.42 -1.36
CA GLY A 66 30.88 -0.32 -2.12
C GLY A 66 30.41 0.50 -3.32
N ARG A 67 29.97 -0.17 -4.38
CA ARG A 67 29.29 0.42 -5.54
C ARG A 67 28.03 1.13 -5.05
N GLY A 68 27.89 2.43 -5.30
CA GLY A 68 26.65 3.20 -4.99
C GLY A 68 26.88 4.48 -4.18
N LEU A 69 28.09 5.01 -4.17
CA LEU A 69 28.35 6.35 -3.61
C LEU A 69 28.01 7.40 -4.68
N SER A 70 26.93 8.14 -4.50
CA SER A 70 26.62 9.32 -5.29
C SER A 70 27.38 10.53 -4.71
N PHE A 71 28.03 11.30 -5.57
CA PHE A 71 28.65 12.55 -5.16
C PHE A 71 27.54 13.53 -4.76
N GLU A 72 27.58 14.02 -3.52
CA GLU A 72 26.60 14.95 -3.00
C GLU A 72 27.09 16.40 -3.12
N GLU A 73 28.23 16.71 -2.49
CA GLU A 73 28.78 18.06 -2.51
C GLU A 73 30.30 18.10 -2.26
N LEU A 74 30.90 19.23 -2.58
CA LEU A 74 32.22 19.62 -2.13
C LEU A 74 32.08 20.62 -0.99
N ARG A 75 32.59 20.27 0.20
CA ARG A 75 32.65 21.22 1.32
C ARG A 75 34.04 21.41 1.85
N LEU A 76 34.25 22.47 2.63
CA LEU A 76 35.51 22.67 3.33
C LEU A 76 35.80 21.52 4.31
N TYR A 77 37.06 21.16 4.38
CA TYR A 77 37.57 20.18 5.35
C TYR A 77 37.33 20.67 6.78
N LEU A 78 36.85 19.81 7.64
CA LEU A 78 36.73 20.05 9.08
C LEU A 78 37.63 19.05 9.82
N PRO A 79 38.24 19.42 10.95
CA PRO A 79 39.03 18.51 11.78
C PRO A 79 38.19 17.26 12.13
N GLY A 80 38.70 16.07 11.75
CA GLY A 80 38.02 14.79 11.92
C GLY A 80 37.47 14.18 10.62
N ASP A 81 37.50 14.90 9.51
CA ASP A 81 37.15 14.34 8.20
C ASP A 81 38.26 13.37 7.70
N ASP A 82 37.87 12.36 6.91
CA ASP A 82 38.82 11.44 6.31
C ASP A 82 39.63 12.12 5.20
N ILE A 83 40.92 12.27 5.38
CA ILE A 83 41.85 12.87 4.41
C ILE A 83 41.79 12.18 3.04
N ARG A 84 41.37 10.91 2.99
CA ARG A 84 41.23 10.15 1.74
C ARG A 84 40.06 10.63 0.87
N SER A 85 39.11 11.35 1.46
CA SER A 85 37.98 11.98 0.73
C SER A 85 38.33 13.38 0.20
N MET A 86 39.56 13.87 0.44
CA MET A 86 40.00 15.18 0.00
C MET A 86 40.07 15.29 -1.52
N ASP A 87 39.47 16.33 -2.07
CA ASP A 87 39.63 16.70 -3.47
C ASP A 87 40.87 17.57 -3.67
N TRP A 88 42.00 16.94 -3.94
CA TRP A 88 43.30 17.64 -4.13
C TRP A 88 43.26 18.63 -5.30
N ARG A 89 42.43 18.42 -6.32
CA ARG A 89 42.32 19.26 -7.48
C ARG A 89 41.61 20.59 -7.14
N VAL A 90 40.53 20.51 -6.37
CA VAL A 90 39.81 21.71 -5.89
C VAL A 90 40.64 22.43 -4.83
N THR A 91 41.21 21.67 -3.89
CA THR A 91 42.10 22.21 -2.85
C THR A 91 43.28 23.01 -3.45
N ALA A 92 43.94 22.50 -4.47
CA ALA A 92 45.04 23.20 -5.15
C ALA A 92 44.59 24.48 -5.88
N ARG A 93 43.35 24.49 -6.38
CA ARG A 93 42.79 25.65 -7.09
C ARG A 93 42.30 26.77 -6.16
N THR A 94 41.71 26.38 -5.03
CA THR A 94 41.09 27.33 -4.09
C THR A 94 42.02 27.76 -2.97
N GLY A 95 43.13 27.03 -2.74
CA GLY A 95 44.03 27.22 -1.61
C GLY A 95 43.47 26.80 -0.26
N GLN A 96 42.27 26.19 -0.26
CA GLN A 96 41.61 25.71 0.97
C GLN A 96 41.26 24.22 0.82
N PRO A 97 41.47 23.40 1.87
CA PRO A 97 41.20 21.96 1.80
C PRO A 97 39.71 21.70 1.66
N HIS A 98 39.34 20.92 0.61
CA HIS A 98 37.96 20.51 0.33
C HIS A 98 37.86 18.98 0.35
N VAL A 99 36.77 18.50 0.93
CA VAL A 99 36.41 17.10 0.94
C VAL A 99 35.18 16.83 0.07
N ARG A 100 35.22 15.67 -0.61
CA ARG A 100 34.05 15.14 -1.32
C ARG A 100 33.15 14.44 -0.33
N VAL A 101 31.94 14.94 -0.17
CA VAL A 101 30.88 14.24 0.56
C VAL A 101 30.15 13.34 -0.41
N TYR A 102 30.02 12.08 -0.04
CA TYR A 102 29.29 11.08 -0.80
C TYR A 102 28.10 10.63 0.03
N THR A 103 26.95 10.59 -0.58
CA THR A 103 25.77 9.93 -0.02
C THR A 103 25.73 8.49 -0.52
N GLU A 104 25.61 7.54 0.39
CA GLU A 104 25.34 6.16 0.02
C GLU A 104 23.92 6.08 -0.52
N GLU A 105 23.79 5.86 -1.83
CA GLU A 105 22.51 5.58 -2.46
C GLU A 105 22.10 4.16 -2.03
N LYS A 106 21.44 4.06 -0.87
CA LYS A 106 20.91 2.80 -0.38
C LYS A 106 19.74 2.40 -1.25
N ASP A 107 19.97 1.36 -2.02
CA ASP A 107 18.96 0.62 -2.77
C ASP A 107 17.91 0.06 -1.78
N ARG A 108 16.72 0.66 -1.76
CA ARG A 108 15.68 0.35 -0.80
C ARG A 108 14.67 -0.63 -1.41
N PRO A 109 14.63 -1.89 -0.96
CA PRO A 109 13.63 -2.83 -1.47
C PRO A 109 12.22 -2.39 -1.08
N VAL A 110 11.29 -2.46 -2.04
CA VAL A 110 9.87 -2.24 -1.80
C VAL A 110 9.13 -3.57 -1.92
N LEU A 111 8.32 -3.90 -0.92
CA LEU A 111 7.49 -5.09 -0.88
C LEU A 111 6.02 -4.70 -0.84
N LEU A 112 5.27 -5.17 -1.84
CA LEU A 112 3.83 -4.96 -1.95
C LEU A 112 3.10 -6.17 -1.38
N VAL A 113 2.20 -5.97 -0.41
CA VAL A 113 1.27 -7.01 0.06
C VAL A 113 -0.08 -6.70 -0.54
N VAL A 114 -0.55 -7.55 -1.45
CA VAL A 114 -1.73 -7.28 -2.28
C VAL A 114 -2.83 -8.28 -1.98
N ASP A 115 -3.91 -7.80 -1.38
CA ASP A 115 -5.06 -8.61 -1.02
C ASP A 115 -5.96 -8.84 -2.22
N GLN A 116 -6.11 -10.11 -2.59
CA GLN A 116 -6.99 -10.60 -3.64
C GLN A 116 -7.91 -11.72 -3.11
N ARG A 117 -8.29 -11.64 -1.83
CA ARG A 117 -9.28 -12.53 -1.25
C ARG A 117 -10.70 -12.19 -1.72
N ILE A 118 -11.64 -13.10 -1.51
CA ILE A 118 -13.03 -12.92 -1.93
C ILE A 118 -13.74 -11.71 -1.31
N ASN A 119 -13.35 -11.28 -0.09
CA ASN A 119 -13.86 -10.06 0.54
C ASN A 119 -13.51 -8.79 -0.26
N MET A 120 -12.47 -8.84 -1.10
CA MET A 120 -12.11 -7.78 -2.02
C MET A 120 -12.93 -7.79 -3.32
N PHE A 121 -13.68 -8.85 -3.59
CA PHE A 121 -14.56 -8.98 -4.76
C PHE A 121 -15.91 -8.29 -4.49
N PHE A 122 -15.85 -7.00 -4.27
CA PHE A 122 -17.01 -6.13 -4.07
C PHE A 122 -16.72 -4.74 -4.63
N GLY A 123 -17.70 -4.17 -5.31
CA GLY A 123 -17.67 -2.80 -5.84
C GLY A 123 -19.05 -2.33 -6.23
N SER A 124 -19.38 -1.07 -5.96
CA SER A 124 -20.73 -0.51 -6.18
C SER A 124 -20.85 0.38 -7.40
N ARG A 125 -19.74 0.93 -7.89
CA ARG A 125 -19.78 1.95 -8.97
C ARG A 125 -18.78 1.65 -10.08
N ARG A 126 -17.51 1.99 -9.88
CA ARG A 126 -16.47 1.92 -10.92
C ARG A 126 -15.85 0.53 -11.03
N ALA A 127 -15.36 0.01 -9.92
CA ALA A 127 -14.58 -1.22 -9.92
C ALA A 127 -14.76 -2.01 -8.62
N MET A 128 -14.42 -3.30 -8.65
CA MET A 128 -14.24 -4.10 -7.45
C MET A 128 -13.04 -3.60 -6.64
N LYS A 129 -13.08 -3.74 -5.31
CA LYS A 129 -11.95 -3.42 -4.44
C LYS A 129 -10.69 -4.16 -4.87
N SER A 130 -10.82 -5.42 -5.31
CA SER A 130 -9.72 -6.24 -5.83
C SER A 130 -9.05 -5.64 -7.06
N VAL A 131 -9.82 -5.02 -7.97
CA VAL A 131 -9.29 -4.30 -9.14
C VAL A 131 -8.56 -3.04 -8.71
N SER A 132 -9.16 -2.23 -7.83
CA SER A 132 -8.52 -1.02 -7.31
C SER A 132 -7.23 -1.33 -6.54
N ALA A 133 -7.19 -2.44 -5.80
CA ALA A 133 -5.98 -2.92 -5.14
C ALA A 133 -4.89 -3.33 -6.15
N ALA A 134 -5.27 -4.04 -7.22
CA ALA A 134 -4.35 -4.43 -8.29
C ALA A 134 -3.79 -3.21 -9.04
N GLU A 135 -4.64 -2.22 -9.36
CA GLU A 135 -4.22 -0.96 -9.99
C GLU A 135 -3.25 -0.18 -9.08
N ALA A 136 -3.55 -0.08 -7.78
CA ALA A 136 -2.68 0.59 -6.81
C ALA A 136 -1.31 -0.10 -6.70
N ALA A 137 -1.30 -1.43 -6.67
CA ALA A 137 -0.08 -2.22 -6.67
C ALA A 137 0.74 -2.03 -7.95
N ALA A 138 0.09 -2.00 -9.13
CA ALA A 138 0.75 -1.76 -10.40
C ALA A 138 1.39 -0.36 -10.47
N LEU A 139 0.63 0.67 -10.08
CA LEU A 139 1.14 2.03 -10.01
C LEU A 139 2.35 2.13 -9.08
N ALA A 140 2.29 1.47 -7.89
CA ALA A 140 3.39 1.41 -6.96
C ALA A 140 4.62 0.70 -7.57
N ALA A 141 4.43 -0.48 -8.16
CA ALA A 141 5.51 -1.27 -8.74
C ALA A 141 6.23 -0.52 -9.87
N TRP A 142 5.50 0.10 -10.78
CA TRP A 142 6.06 0.89 -11.88
C TRP A 142 6.79 2.13 -11.38
N ARG A 143 6.24 2.81 -10.36
CA ARG A 143 6.89 3.98 -9.77
C ARG A 143 8.21 3.63 -9.11
N VAL A 144 8.24 2.58 -8.29
CA VAL A 144 9.43 2.07 -7.61
C VAL A 144 10.52 1.70 -8.63
N LEU A 145 10.15 1.00 -9.70
CA LEU A 145 11.09 0.66 -10.77
C LEU A 145 11.64 1.93 -11.46
N ALA A 146 10.79 2.93 -11.71
CA ALA A 146 11.20 4.20 -12.33
C ALA A 146 12.16 5.01 -11.44
N GLU A 147 12.08 4.86 -10.12
CA GLU A 147 13.02 5.44 -9.15
C GLU A 147 14.34 4.65 -9.05
N GLY A 148 14.43 3.51 -9.72
CA GLY A 148 15.62 2.66 -9.73
C GLY A 148 15.70 1.71 -8.55
N ASP A 149 14.64 1.57 -7.75
CA ASP A 149 14.58 0.68 -6.60
C ASP A 149 14.12 -0.74 -6.96
N ARG A 150 14.35 -1.69 -6.06
CA ARG A 150 13.91 -3.07 -6.20
C ARG A 150 12.47 -3.23 -5.73
N VAL A 151 11.62 -3.85 -6.54
CA VAL A 151 10.23 -4.14 -6.18
C VAL A 151 9.96 -5.64 -6.23
N GLY A 152 9.23 -6.10 -5.25
CA GLY A 152 8.67 -7.45 -5.15
C GLY A 152 7.40 -7.42 -4.32
N GLY A 153 6.92 -8.56 -3.86
CA GLY A 153 5.73 -8.56 -3.02
C GLY A 153 5.16 -9.92 -2.71
N VAL A 154 4.04 -9.90 -2.04
CA VAL A 154 3.25 -11.06 -1.66
C VAL A 154 1.82 -10.81 -2.08
N VAL A 155 1.27 -11.70 -2.91
CA VAL A 155 -0.13 -11.68 -3.32
C VAL A 155 -0.87 -12.77 -2.54
N LEU A 156 -1.96 -12.40 -1.88
CA LEU A 156 -2.75 -13.35 -1.10
C LEU A 156 -4.16 -13.50 -1.69
N GLY A 157 -4.62 -14.72 -1.76
CA GLY A 157 -5.98 -15.14 -2.06
C GLY A 157 -6.57 -15.91 -0.89
N ASP A 158 -7.72 -16.55 -1.08
CA ASP A 158 -8.38 -17.31 -0.03
C ASP A 158 -7.69 -18.64 0.28
N ASP A 159 -7.05 -19.25 -0.72
CA ASP A 159 -6.49 -20.60 -0.65
C ASP A 159 -4.98 -20.66 -0.79
N ARG A 160 -4.34 -19.58 -1.29
CA ARG A 160 -2.91 -19.59 -1.59
C ARG A 160 -2.29 -18.20 -1.43
N ILE A 161 -0.97 -18.21 -1.25
CA ILE A 161 -0.12 -17.02 -1.19
C ILE A 161 1.07 -17.24 -2.13
N GLU A 162 1.32 -16.24 -2.98
CA GLU A 162 2.47 -16.25 -3.89
C GLU A 162 3.42 -15.09 -3.55
N ALA A 163 4.72 -15.37 -3.50
CA ALA A 163 5.73 -14.38 -3.16
C ALA A 163 6.69 -14.13 -4.33
N PHE A 164 6.99 -12.88 -4.58
CA PHE A 164 7.86 -12.38 -5.65
C PHE A 164 9.05 -11.66 -5.01
N ALA A 165 10.25 -12.17 -5.25
CA ALA A 165 11.47 -11.58 -4.70
C ALA A 165 11.71 -10.17 -5.26
N PRO A 166 12.14 -9.20 -4.44
CA PRO A 166 12.38 -7.83 -4.90
C PRO A 166 13.57 -7.78 -5.86
N ARG A 167 13.33 -7.30 -7.08
CA ARG A 167 14.34 -7.13 -8.15
C ARG A 167 14.16 -5.80 -8.87
N ARG A 168 15.25 -5.25 -9.39
CA ARG A 168 15.27 -4.05 -10.22
C ARG A 168 15.22 -4.44 -11.70
N SER A 169 14.10 -4.97 -12.15
CA SER A 169 13.91 -5.30 -13.56
C SER A 169 12.45 -5.20 -13.96
N ARG A 170 12.23 -4.84 -15.22
CA ARG A 170 10.90 -4.78 -15.83
C ARG A 170 10.20 -6.15 -15.79
N ASP A 171 10.96 -7.22 -16.04
CA ASP A 171 10.43 -8.59 -16.04
C ASP A 171 9.92 -8.98 -14.65
N ALA A 172 10.61 -8.56 -13.56
CA ALA A 172 10.15 -8.84 -12.21
C ALA A 172 8.85 -8.11 -11.89
N VAL A 173 8.69 -6.86 -12.34
CA VAL A 173 7.42 -6.14 -12.25
C VAL A 173 6.34 -6.88 -13.01
N GLN A 174 6.59 -7.27 -14.27
CA GLN A 174 5.61 -8.01 -15.07
C GLN A 174 5.22 -9.35 -14.44
N GLN A 175 6.16 -10.08 -13.83
CA GLN A 175 5.87 -11.31 -13.10
C GLN A 175 4.96 -11.06 -11.90
N LEU A 176 5.22 -10.01 -11.10
CA LEU A 176 4.36 -9.61 -9.99
C LEU A 176 2.96 -9.23 -10.47
N LEU A 177 2.85 -8.39 -11.52
CA LEU A 177 1.57 -7.98 -12.09
C LEU A 177 0.81 -9.16 -12.71
N GLY A 178 1.50 -10.09 -13.34
CA GLY A 178 0.94 -11.35 -13.83
C GLY A 178 0.39 -12.19 -12.68
N GLY A 179 1.09 -12.26 -11.56
CA GLY A 179 0.62 -12.90 -10.33
C GLY A 179 -0.67 -12.25 -9.82
N ILE A 180 -0.67 -10.93 -9.64
CA ILE A 180 -1.84 -10.17 -9.20
C ILE A 180 -3.03 -10.42 -10.13
N ALA A 181 -2.84 -10.36 -11.45
CA ALA A 181 -3.90 -10.61 -12.43
C ALA A 181 -4.46 -12.03 -12.33
N ARG A 182 -3.63 -13.05 -12.17
CA ARG A 182 -4.10 -14.45 -11.98
C ARG A 182 -4.97 -14.62 -10.74
N PHE A 183 -4.59 -13.99 -9.62
CA PHE A 183 -5.40 -14.02 -8.39
C PHE A 183 -6.72 -13.26 -8.59
N ASN A 184 -6.67 -12.10 -9.22
CA ASN A 184 -7.84 -11.27 -9.50
C ASN A 184 -8.86 -11.99 -10.39
N GLN A 185 -8.41 -12.61 -11.48
CA GLN A 185 -9.26 -13.34 -12.42
C GLN A 185 -9.81 -14.66 -11.85
N ALA A 186 -9.21 -15.19 -10.79
CA ALA A 186 -9.71 -16.36 -10.08
C ALA A 186 -10.89 -16.03 -9.15
N LEU A 187 -11.14 -14.77 -8.85
CA LEU A 187 -12.26 -14.34 -8.03
C LEU A 187 -13.60 -14.52 -8.75
N ARG A 188 -14.55 -15.16 -8.09
CA ARG A 188 -15.86 -15.45 -8.65
C ARG A 188 -16.94 -15.26 -7.59
N ALA A 189 -18.08 -14.70 -7.99
CA ALA A 189 -19.21 -14.48 -7.11
C ALA A 189 -19.88 -15.81 -6.64
N ASP A 190 -19.79 -16.84 -7.46
CA ASP A 190 -20.34 -18.16 -7.23
C ASP A 190 -19.38 -19.14 -6.52
N ALA A 191 -18.16 -18.68 -6.20
CA ALA A 191 -17.22 -19.52 -5.47
C ALA A 191 -17.72 -19.76 -4.04
N PRO A 192 -17.62 -21.00 -3.53
CA PRO A 192 -17.93 -21.27 -2.14
C PRO A 192 -17.05 -20.39 -1.24
N ALA A 193 -17.68 -19.71 -0.28
CA ALA A 193 -16.92 -18.86 0.64
C ALA A 193 -16.05 -19.75 1.52
N ARG A 194 -14.76 -19.77 1.25
CA ARG A 194 -13.78 -20.31 2.18
C ARG A 194 -13.38 -19.18 3.11
N ARG A 195 -13.62 -19.35 4.40
CA ARG A 195 -13.13 -18.39 5.40
C ARG A 195 -11.61 -18.48 5.45
N ALA A 196 -10.95 -17.53 4.82
CA ALA A 196 -9.50 -17.42 4.82
C ALA A 196 -9.01 -16.56 5.99
N ALA A 197 -9.56 -16.74 7.19
CA ALA A 197 -9.32 -15.90 8.35
C ALA A 197 -7.83 -15.77 8.73
N GLY A 198 -6.97 -16.70 8.34
CA GLY A 198 -5.54 -16.65 8.61
C GLY A 198 -4.66 -16.14 7.45
N GLN A 199 -5.23 -15.95 6.26
CA GLN A 199 -4.43 -15.64 5.06
C GLN A 199 -3.73 -14.28 5.14
N LEU A 200 -4.38 -13.27 5.71
CA LEU A 200 -3.75 -11.96 5.90
C LEU A 200 -2.53 -12.10 6.83
N ASN A 201 -2.67 -12.79 7.95
CA ASN A 201 -1.56 -13.03 8.86
C ASN A 201 -0.43 -13.85 8.22
N ALA A 202 -0.77 -14.89 7.47
CA ALA A 202 0.21 -15.71 6.75
C ALA A 202 0.97 -14.90 5.68
N ALA A 203 0.29 -13.98 4.98
CA ALA A 203 0.93 -13.08 4.03
C ALA A 203 1.86 -12.08 4.71
N LEU A 204 1.45 -11.49 5.84
CA LEU A 204 2.30 -10.61 6.64
C LEU A 204 3.52 -11.34 7.21
N GLU A 205 3.37 -12.57 7.70
CA GLU A 205 4.48 -13.43 8.13
C GLU A 205 5.45 -13.74 6.98
N ARG A 206 4.90 -14.03 5.79
CA ARG A 206 5.73 -14.24 4.59
C ARG A 206 6.50 -12.98 4.24
N THR A 207 5.83 -11.82 4.32
CA THR A 207 6.45 -10.51 4.07
C THR A 207 7.54 -10.20 5.08
N ALA A 208 7.32 -10.46 6.37
CA ALA A 208 8.32 -10.26 7.42
C ALA A 208 9.59 -11.09 7.20
N ARG A 209 9.46 -12.30 6.65
CA ARG A 209 10.64 -13.11 6.27
C ARG A 209 11.41 -12.53 5.07
N MET A 210 10.76 -11.75 4.21
CA MET A 210 11.38 -11.08 3.05
C MET A 210 11.93 -9.71 3.40
N ALA A 211 11.22 -8.94 4.23
CA ALA A 211 11.57 -7.60 4.68
C ALA A 211 12.46 -7.67 5.92
N ARG A 212 13.77 -7.90 5.73
CA ARG A 212 14.70 -8.03 6.87
C ARG A 212 14.85 -6.69 7.61
N HIS A 213 15.23 -5.63 6.92
CA HIS A 213 15.39 -4.27 7.44
C HIS A 213 15.49 -3.27 6.29
N ASP A 214 15.21 -1.99 6.57
CA ASP A 214 15.32 -0.86 5.63
C ASP A 214 14.48 -1.03 4.34
N CYS A 215 13.42 -1.84 4.38
CA CYS A 215 12.46 -1.98 3.29
C CYS A 215 11.30 -0.96 3.43
N LEU A 216 10.67 -0.65 2.30
CA LEU A 216 9.33 -0.08 2.31
C LEU A 216 8.31 -1.21 2.08
N VAL A 217 7.40 -1.41 3.03
CA VAL A 217 6.31 -2.37 2.91
C VAL A 217 5.01 -1.62 2.69
N ILE A 218 4.34 -1.89 1.57
CA ILE A 218 3.03 -1.30 1.24
C ILE A 218 1.98 -2.39 1.32
N VAL A 219 1.07 -2.28 2.30
CA VAL A 219 -0.02 -3.25 2.49
C VAL A 219 -1.30 -2.68 1.88
N ILE A 220 -1.86 -3.38 0.89
CA ILE A 220 -3.03 -2.97 0.13
C ILE A 220 -4.15 -3.98 0.38
N SER A 221 -5.11 -3.62 1.23
CA SER A 221 -6.18 -4.51 1.71
C SER A 221 -7.37 -3.69 2.24
N ASP A 222 -8.52 -4.33 2.42
CA ASP A 222 -9.63 -3.79 3.23
C ASP A 222 -9.52 -4.20 4.70
N PHE A 223 -8.46 -4.94 5.06
CA PHE A 223 -8.21 -5.48 6.42
C PHE A 223 -9.37 -6.30 6.99
N ASP A 224 -10.18 -6.93 6.13
CA ASP A 224 -11.20 -7.84 6.62
C ASP A 224 -10.59 -9.05 7.34
N GLY A 225 -11.17 -9.41 8.50
CA GLY A 225 -10.65 -10.49 9.34
C GLY A 225 -9.36 -10.18 10.10
N HIS A 226 -8.93 -8.89 10.17
CA HIS A 226 -7.78 -8.52 11.01
C HIS A 226 -8.06 -8.81 12.50
N ASP A 227 -7.01 -9.19 13.21
CA ASP A 227 -7.03 -9.56 14.62
C ASP A 227 -5.80 -9.03 15.37
N THR A 228 -5.63 -9.45 16.63
CA THR A 228 -4.47 -9.08 17.46
C THR A 228 -3.16 -9.54 16.80
N ARG A 229 -3.13 -10.72 16.17
CA ARG A 229 -1.96 -11.25 15.47
C ARG A 229 -1.58 -10.37 14.28
N THR A 230 -2.57 -9.89 13.53
CA THR A 230 -2.34 -8.92 12.44
C THR A 230 -1.63 -7.68 12.96
N ARG A 231 -2.08 -7.15 14.11
CA ARG A 231 -1.45 -5.99 14.75
C ARG A 231 0.00 -6.24 15.12
N ASP A 232 0.26 -7.37 15.76
CA ASP A 232 1.61 -7.72 16.22
C ASP A 232 2.57 -7.87 15.04
N LEU A 233 2.11 -8.47 13.93
CA LEU A 233 2.89 -8.60 12.70
C LEU A 233 3.17 -7.25 12.03
N MET A 234 2.18 -6.36 11.99
CA MET A 234 2.35 -5.00 11.47
C MET A 234 3.34 -4.18 12.31
N LEU A 235 3.25 -4.27 13.63
CA LEU A 235 4.20 -3.62 14.54
C LEU A 235 5.61 -4.19 14.37
N ALA A 236 5.76 -5.51 14.27
CA ALA A 236 7.06 -6.15 14.03
C ALA A 236 7.67 -5.70 12.69
N LEU A 237 6.86 -5.59 11.63
CA LEU A 237 7.30 -5.04 10.35
C LEU A 237 7.76 -3.58 10.49
N ALA A 238 7.00 -2.75 11.20
CA ALA A 238 7.27 -1.33 11.38
C ALA A 238 8.48 -1.03 12.27
N THR A 239 8.97 -2.00 13.05
CA THR A 239 10.14 -1.81 13.92
C THR A 239 11.43 -1.60 13.12
N HIS A 240 11.58 -2.26 11.97
CA HIS A 240 12.80 -2.24 11.17
C HIS A 240 12.58 -1.79 9.71
N ASN A 241 11.35 -1.48 9.35
CA ASN A 241 10.97 -1.10 7.99
C ASN A 241 9.99 0.07 8.04
N ASP A 242 9.89 0.80 6.94
CA ASP A 242 8.77 1.72 6.78
C ASP A 242 7.55 0.94 6.27
N VAL A 243 6.43 1.14 6.94
CA VAL A 243 5.18 0.49 6.57
C VAL A 243 4.17 1.56 6.17
N LEU A 244 3.57 1.38 5.01
CA LEU A 244 2.46 2.19 4.50
C LEU A 244 1.26 1.28 4.26
N THR A 245 0.08 1.70 4.67
CA THR A 245 -1.15 0.97 4.41
C THR A 245 -2.04 1.72 3.43
N ILE A 246 -2.59 1.00 2.46
CA ILE A 246 -3.63 1.48 1.56
C ILE A 246 -4.90 0.71 1.90
N LEU A 247 -5.83 1.41 2.57
CA LEU A 247 -7.13 0.85 2.93
C LEU A 247 -8.08 0.97 1.73
N VAL A 248 -8.33 -0.13 1.06
CA VAL A 248 -9.26 -0.17 -0.07
C VAL A 248 -10.69 -0.31 0.47
N HIS A 249 -11.55 0.63 0.13
CA HIS A 249 -12.93 0.64 0.57
C HIS A 249 -13.90 0.97 -0.56
N ASP A 250 -15.15 0.61 -0.38
CA ASP A 250 -16.25 1.03 -1.24
C ASP A 250 -17.24 1.88 -0.42
N PRO A 251 -17.68 3.04 -0.92
CA PRO A 251 -18.55 3.96 -0.15
C PRO A 251 -20.00 3.47 -0.04
N PHE A 252 -20.37 2.34 -0.65
CA PHE A 252 -21.74 1.86 -0.74
C PHE A 252 -22.45 1.78 0.61
N LEU A 253 -21.79 1.24 1.62
CA LEU A 253 -22.41 1.07 2.95
C LEU A 253 -22.70 2.41 3.65
N GLY A 254 -21.94 3.46 3.32
CA GLY A 254 -22.20 4.83 3.80
C GLY A 254 -23.19 5.64 2.92
N GLN A 255 -23.53 5.13 1.72
CA GLN A 255 -24.37 5.80 0.74
C GLN A 255 -25.43 4.85 0.17
N LEU A 256 -26.16 4.16 1.05
CA LEU A 256 -27.18 3.20 0.67
C LEU A 256 -28.34 3.87 -0.10
N PRO A 257 -28.89 3.22 -1.15
CA PRO A 257 -30.06 3.71 -1.85
C PRO A 257 -31.28 3.78 -0.91
N GLY A 258 -32.20 4.71 -1.20
CA GLY A 258 -33.39 4.95 -0.38
C GLY A 258 -34.39 3.80 -0.38
N SER A 259 -34.29 2.86 -1.33
CA SER A 259 -35.16 1.70 -1.50
C SER A 259 -34.41 0.56 -2.16
N GLY A 260 -34.97 -0.65 -2.05
CA GLY A 260 -34.39 -1.87 -2.61
C GLY A 260 -34.14 -2.92 -1.55
N GLN A 261 -33.50 -4.02 -1.96
CA GLN A 261 -33.09 -5.13 -1.10
C GLN A 261 -31.59 -5.28 -1.18
N LEU A 262 -30.94 -5.41 -0.04
CA LEU A 262 -29.52 -5.72 0.07
C LEU A 262 -29.37 -7.16 0.56
N VAL A 263 -28.80 -7.99 -0.27
CA VAL A 263 -28.45 -9.36 0.13
C VAL A 263 -27.05 -9.35 0.68
N VAL A 264 -26.92 -9.70 1.95
CA VAL A 264 -25.63 -9.84 2.64
C VAL A 264 -25.37 -11.31 2.87
N SER A 265 -24.20 -11.78 2.45
CA SER A 265 -23.81 -13.18 2.62
C SER A 265 -22.41 -13.25 3.23
N ASP A 266 -22.23 -14.18 4.16
CA ASP A 266 -20.90 -14.57 4.66
C ASP A 266 -20.37 -15.86 3.98
N GLY A 267 -21.14 -16.33 2.98
CA GLY A 267 -20.86 -17.51 2.20
C GLY A 267 -21.57 -18.78 2.66
N GLU A 268 -22.02 -18.82 3.91
CA GLU A 268 -22.85 -19.89 4.47
C GLU A 268 -24.26 -19.37 4.78
N LEU A 269 -24.35 -18.19 5.35
CA LEU A 269 -25.61 -17.52 5.67
C LEU A 269 -25.86 -16.37 4.71
N GLN A 270 -27.06 -16.30 4.19
CA GLN A 270 -27.52 -15.21 3.33
C GLN A 270 -28.68 -14.50 4.01
N VAL A 271 -28.53 -13.19 4.23
CA VAL A 271 -29.54 -12.34 4.86
C VAL A 271 -29.98 -11.26 3.89
N GLU A 272 -31.26 -11.15 3.68
CA GLU A 272 -31.88 -10.11 2.86
C GLU A 272 -32.34 -8.97 3.75
N LEU A 273 -31.81 -7.76 3.48
CA LEU A 273 -32.11 -6.55 4.24
C LEU A 273 -32.93 -5.59 3.37
N GLY A 274 -34.13 -5.24 3.81
CA GLY A 274 -34.97 -4.24 3.15
C GLY A 274 -34.42 -2.83 3.39
N LEU A 275 -33.97 -2.17 2.33
CA LEU A 275 -33.45 -0.79 2.41
C LEU A 275 -34.56 0.28 2.47
N GLY A 276 -35.84 -0.11 2.33
CA GLY A 276 -36.96 0.82 2.44
C GLY A 276 -37.08 1.46 3.84
N HIS A 277 -36.61 0.80 4.88
CA HIS A 277 -36.67 1.32 6.24
C HIS A 277 -35.47 2.21 6.56
N ALA A 278 -35.72 3.47 6.95
CA ALA A 278 -34.67 4.42 7.33
C ALA A 278 -33.79 3.93 8.49
N ALA A 279 -34.39 3.20 9.44
CA ALA A 279 -33.66 2.61 10.57
C ALA A 279 -32.63 1.57 10.10
N THR A 280 -33.00 0.67 9.17
CA THR A 280 -32.09 -0.34 8.60
C THR A 280 -30.89 0.31 7.90
N ARG A 281 -31.14 1.32 7.07
CA ARG A 281 -30.07 2.07 6.38
C ARG A 281 -29.13 2.75 7.37
N ARG A 282 -29.68 3.38 8.41
CA ARG A 282 -28.91 4.06 9.45
C ARG A 282 -28.02 3.08 10.20
N ASN A 283 -28.57 1.96 10.64
CA ASN A 283 -27.80 0.94 11.35
C ASN A 283 -26.63 0.37 10.53
N ILE A 284 -26.86 0.16 9.21
CA ILE A 284 -25.80 -0.30 8.29
C ILE A 284 -24.71 0.78 8.13
N ALA A 285 -25.10 2.03 7.95
CA ALA A 285 -24.15 3.15 7.83
C ALA A 285 -23.35 3.34 9.13
N GLU A 286 -24.00 3.32 10.30
CA GLU A 286 -23.34 3.41 11.59
C GLU A 286 -22.34 2.25 11.83
N PHE A 287 -22.68 1.04 11.39
CA PHE A 287 -21.77 -0.10 11.45
C PHE A 287 -20.54 0.11 10.55
N ALA A 288 -20.75 0.58 9.31
CA ALA A 288 -19.65 0.87 8.37
C ALA A 288 -18.72 1.97 8.92
N ASP A 289 -19.29 3.04 9.48
CA ASP A 289 -18.55 4.14 10.09
C ASP A 289 -17.78 3.69 11.33
N ALA A 290 -18.38 2.86 12.18
CA ALA A 290 -17.72 2.30 13.36
C ALA A 290 -16.52 1.43 12.96
N ARG A 291 -16.66 0.62 11.91
CA ARG A 291 -15.57 -0.18 11.36
C ARG A 291 -14.43 0.69 10.82
N ALA A 292 -14.76 1.70 10.02
CA ALA A 292 -13.76 2.63 9.46
C ALA A 292 -13.00 3.36 10.59
N ARG A 293 -13.71 3.85 11.61
CA ARG A 293 -13.10 4.48 12.79
C ARG A 293 -12.19 3.52 13.53
N SER A 294 -12.64 2.29 13.80
CA SER A 294 -11.85 1.27 14.47
C SER A 294 -10.53 0.97 13.73
N LEU A 295 -10.56 0.88 12.40
CA LEU A 295 -9.36 0.69 11.59
C LEU A 295 -8.43 1.91 11.65
N LEU A 296 -8.97 3.12 11.58
CA LEU A 296 -8.18 4.34 11.69
C LEU A 296 -7.50 4.47 13.05
N ASP A 297 -8.21 4.18 14.14
CA ASP A 297 -7.68 4.24 15.48
C ASP A 297 -6.61 3.15 15.71
N TRP A 298 -6.83 1.99 15.14
CA TRP A 298 -5.85 0.90 15.16
C TRP A 298 -4.54 1.29 14.46
N HIS A 299 -4.60 1.92 13.28
CA HIS A 299 -3.43 2.40 12.56
C HIS A 299 -2.74 3.57 13.29
N ARG A 300 -3.51 4.50 13.86
CA ARG A 300 -2.96 5.59 14.68
C ARG A 300 -2.20 5.07 15.89
N ALA A 301 -2.76 4.07 16.58
CA ALA A 301 -2.11 3.45 17.74
C ALA A 301 -0.80 2.74 17.38
N MET A 302 -0.65 2.27 16.15
CA MET A 302 0.60 1.66 15.65
C MET A 302 1.60 2.68 15.07
N GLY A 303 1.19 3.94 14.85
CA GLY A 303 2.00 4.93 14.14
C GLY A 303 2.22 4.61 12.66
N VAL A 304 1.43 3.72 12.06
CA VAL A 304 1.52 3.33 10.65
C VAL A 304 0.64 4.23 9.81
N PRO A 305 1.17 4.93 8.78
CA PRO A 305 0.36 5.75 7.87
C PRO A 305 -0.69 4.91 7.13
N LEU A 306 -1.90 5.48 7.01
CA LEU A 306 -3.01 4.86 6.29
C LEU A 306 -3.52 5.82 5.22
N LEU A 307 -3.60 5.33 3.98
CA LEU A 307 -4.17 6.02 2.84
C LEU A 307 -5.50 5.36 2.46
N PRO A 308 -6.64 6.07 2.53
CA PRO A 308 -7.91 5.55 2.07
C PRO A 308 -7.98 5.59 0.55
N LEU A 309 -8.30 4.44 -0.09
CA LEU A 309 -8.50 4.29 -1.52
C LEU A 309 -9.93 3.82 -1.81
N SER A 310 -10.72 4.65 -2.48
CA SER A 310 -12.08 4.30 -2.86
C SER A 310 -12.13 3.50 -4.15
N ALA A 311 -12.84 2.38 -4.15
CA ALA A 311 -13.10 1.60 -5.36
C ALA A 311 -14.12 2.26 -6.31
N ALA A 312 -14.82 3.29 -5.85
CA ALA A 312 -15.80 4.05 -6.64
C ALA A 312 -15.18 5.12 -7.54
N GLU A 313 -13.88 5.44 -7.37
CA GLU A 313 -13.15 6.47 -8.11
C GLU A 313 -11.94 5.84 -8.84
N GLU A 314 -11.39 6.57 -9.83
CA GLU A 314 -10.16 6.15 -10.51
C GLU A 314 -8.96 6.12 -9.56
N THR A 315 -8.18 5.05 -9.59
CA THR A 315 -7.08 4.79 -8.67
C THR A 315 -5.92 5.79 -8.83
N ALA A 316 -5.47 6.07 -10.07
CA ALA A 316 -4.31 6.92 -10.29
C ALA A 316 -4.52 8.38 -9.83
N PRO A 317 -5.65 9.07 -10.13
CA PRO A 317 -5.92 10.41 -9.60
C PRO A 317 -6.02 10.45 -8.07
N GLN A 318 -6.59 9.42 -7.45
CA GLN A 318 -6.66 9.33 -5.99
C GLN A 318 -5.26 9.25 -5.37
N LEU A 319 -4.40 8.37 -5.87
CA LEU A 319 -3.03 8.23 -5.36
C LEU A 319 -2.23 9.51 -5.54
N ARG A 320 -2.37 10.21 -6.69
CA ARG A 320 -1.75 11.53 -6.89
C ARG A 320 -2.21 12.54 -5.83
N ARG A 321 -3.51 12.60 -5.55
CA ARG A 321 -4.08 13.51 -4.55
C ARG A 321 -3.60 13.19 -3.14
N LEU A 322 -3.50 11.91 -2.78
CA LEU A 322 -3.10 11.45 -1.45
C LEU A 322 -1.59 11.57 -1.22
N LEU A 323 -0.77 11.28 -2.24
CA LEU A 323 0.68 11.24 -2.14
C LEU A 323 1.37 12.52 -2.65
N GLY A 324 0.69 13.33 -3.46
CA GLY A 324 1.22 14.56 -4.05
C GLY A 324 1.20 15.78 -3.11
N ARG A 325 0.60 15.70 -1.92
CA ARG A 325 0.69 16.76 -0.91
C ARG A 325 1.90 16.51 -0.02
N PRO A 326 2.85 17.45 0.10
CA PRO A 326 3.83 17.39 1.16
C PRO A 326 3.06 17.35 2.48
N LEU A 327 3.34 16.35 3.33
CA LEU A 327 2.83 16.31 4.70
C LEU A 327 3.23 17.63 5.36
N GLN A 328 2.26 18.52 5.60
CA GLN A 328 2.50 19.71 6.40
C GLN A 328 3.00 19.22 7.75
N GLN A 329 4.28 19.48 8.03
CA GLN A 329 4.83 19.27 9.35
C GLN A 329 3.95 20.04 10.32
N ALA A 330 3.32 19.35 11.27
CA ALA A 330 2.67 19.99 12.40
C ALA A 330 3.70 20.91 13.06
N PRO A 331 3.37 22.19 13.34
CA PRO A 331 4.32 23.13 13.93
C PRO A 331 4.80 22.53 15.24
N VAL A 332 6.10 22.31 15.35
CA VAL A 332 6.78 21.99 16.61
C VAL A 332 6.50 23.16 17.54
N ARG A 333 5.64 22.97 18.53
CA ARG A 333 5.45 23.93 19.62
C ARG A 333 6.80 24.11 20.30
N GLN A 334 7.51 25.17 19.94
CA GLN A 334 8.60 25.67 20.75
C GLN A 334 8.02 25.97 22.14
N ARG A 335 8.39 25.16 23.12
CA ARG A 335 8.18 25.53 24.53
C ARG A 335 9.00 26.80 24.74
N ALA A 336 8.30 27.92 24.88
CA ALA A 336 8.88 29.15 25.38
C ALA A 336 9.47 28.84 26.77
N GLY A 337 10.78 28.94 26.85
CA GLY A 337 11.48 28.93 28.13
C GLY A 337 11.01 30.10 28.93
N ALA A 338 10.32 29.89 30.03
CA ALA A 338 10.10 30.87 31.06
C ALA A 338 11.42 31.02 31.83
N GLY A 339 12.06 32.15 31.60
CA GLY A 339 13.13 32.58 32.44
C GLY A 339 12.62 33.02 33.82
N ARG A 340 13.32 32.62 34.80
CA ARG A 340 13.77 33.39 35.99
C ARG A 340 14.79 32.59 36.75
#